data_e0dad3e22ea29d80088204ed9c9b061d
#
_entry.id   e0dad3e22ea29d80088204ed9c9b061d
#
_cell.length_a   1.000
_cell.length_b   1.000
_cell.length_c   1.000
_cell.angle_alpha   90.00
_cell.angle_beta   90.00
_cell.angle_gamma   90.00
#
_symmetry.space_group_name_H-M   'P 1'
#
loop_
_entity.id
_entity.type
_entity.pdbx_description
1 polymer ?
#
loop_
_entity_poly.entity_id
_entity_poly.type
_entity_poly.pdbx_seq_one_letter_code
_entity_poly.pdbx_strand_id
1 'polypeptide(L)'
;VSAKILVFDNYDSFTYNLVHLVEKITQQRVDVYRNDKIALEAVKAYDKIILSPGPGIPSEAGLLLPLIKEYAATKSILGVCLGHQAIGEAFGGTLTNLSTVYHGIAMPLNVKSQHSTSNIQHNLFAGLPERFEVGRYHSWVVDKKGFPAELDITAEDDLGYIMALRHKQYDVQGVQFHPESVLTPQGEAIIRNWLKQ
;
A
#
# COMPACT_ATOMS: atom_id res chain seq x y z
N VAL A 1 -15.02 18.29 8.59
CA VAL A 1 -13.82 18.64 7.83
C VAL A 1 -13.34 17.40 7.11
N SER A 2 -13.18 17.46 5.79
CA SER A 2 -12.68 16.32 5.01
C SER A 2 -11.18 16.11 5.25
N ALA A 3 -10.73 14.85 5.21
CA ALA A 3 -9.33 14.49 5.40
C ALA A 3 -8.45 15.12 4.30
N LYS A 4 -7.30 15.65 4.69
CA LYS A 4 -6.29 16.15 3.75
C LYS A 4 -5.41 15.00 3.30
N ILE A 5 -5.36 14.74 2.00
CA ILE A 5 -4.73 13.54 1.43
C ILE A 5 -3.49 13.93 0.63
N LEU A 6 -2.40 13.22 0.89
CA LEU A 6 -1.15 13.29 0.13
C LEU A 6 -0.96 12.00 -0.67
N VAL A 7 -0.67 12.13 -1.96
CA VAL A 7 -0.08 11.06 -2.74
C VAL A 7 1.41 11.31 -2.85
N PHE A 8 2.19 10.47 -2.18
CA PHE A 8 3.64 10.52 -2.17
C PHE A 8 4.15 9.73 -3.36
N ASP A 9 4.62 10.46 -4.38
CA ASP A 9 4.96 9.91 -5.69
C ASP A 9 6.39 9.38 -5.72
N ASN A 10 6.53 8.08 -5.91
CA ASN A 10 7.82 7.40 -6.04
C ASN A 10 8.31 7.34 -7.50
N TYR A 11 8.00 8.35 -8.31
CA TYR A 11 8.38 8.43 -9.72
C TYR A 11 7.80 7.30 -10.57
N ASP A 12 6.52 7.02 -10.36
CA ASP A 12 5.80 5.98 -11.07
C ASP A 12 4.86 6.56 -12.12
N SER A 13 4.79 5.89 -13.28
CA SER A 13 3.89 6.29 -14.37
C SER A 13 2.39 6.11 -14.02
N PHE A 14 2.07 5.24 -13.07
CA PHE A 14 0.70 4.98 -12.63
C PHE A 14 0.25 5.86 -11.45
N THR A 15 1.09 6.72 -10.93
CA THR A 15 0.74 7.57 -9.78
C THR A 15 -0.54 8.36 -10.02
N TYR A 16 -0.70 8.97 -11.20
CA TYR A 16 -1.89 9.77 -11.50
C TYR A 16 -3.16 8.93 -11.68
N ASN A 17 -3.06 7.65 -11.98
CA ASN A 17 -4.22 6.76 -11.94
C ASN A 17 -4.75 6.60 -10.51
N LEU A 18 -3.86 6.51 -9.52
CA LEU A 18 -4.23 6.56 -8.10
C LEU A 18 -4.84 7.91 -7.72
N VAL A 19 -4.22 9.00 -8.13
CA VAL A 19 -4.71 10.36 -7.89
C VAL A 19 -6.13 10.52 -8.41
N HIS A 20 -6.36 10.19 -9.67
CA HIS A 20 -7.68 10.30 -10.31
C HIS A 20 -8.72 9.42 -9.62
N LEU A 21 -8.35 8.22 -9.19
CA LEU A 21 -9.25 7.32 -8.49
C LEU A 21 -9.67 7.92 -7.13
N VAL A 22 -8.72 8.43 -6.35
CA VAL A 22 -9.02 9.07 -5.06
C VAL A 22 -9.87 10.33 -5.25
N GLU A 23 -9.52 11.19 -6.20
CA GLU A 23 -10.28 12.40 -6.50
C GLU A 23 -11.71 12.08 -6.98
N LYS A 24 -11.87 11.05 -7.79
CA LYS A 24 -13.20 10.55 -8.22
C LYS A 24 -14.06 10.13 -7.03
N ILE A 25 -13.48 9.40 -6.09
CA ILE A 25 -14.21 8.88 -4.92
C ILE A 25 -14.53 9.99 -3.93
N THR A 26 -13.58 10.86 -3.63
CA THR A 26 -13.71 11.89 -2.58
C THR A 26 -14.33 13.17 -3.07
N GLN A 27 -14.38 13.42 -4.38
CA GLN A 27 -14.79 14.69 -4.99
C GLN A 27 -13.97 15.88 -4.48
N GLN A 28 -12.73 15.63 -4.09
CA GLN A 28 -11.78 16.66 -3.66
C GLN A 28 -10.42 16.45 -4.29
N ARG A 29 -9.65 17.49 -4.41
CA ARG A 29 -8.27 17.41 -4.89
C ARG A 29 -7.36 16.82 -3.84
N VAL A 30 -6.37 16.07 -4.29
CA VAL A 30 -5.27 15.56 -3.45
C VAL A 30 -3.97 16.24 -3.86
N ASP A 31 -3.08 16.43 -2.91
CA ASP A 31 -1.75 16.95 -3.20
C ASP A 31 -0.84 15.80 -3.63
N VAL A 32 0.00 16.06 -4.63
CA VAL A 32 0.96 15.10 -5.16
C VAL A 32 2.36 15.70 -5.05
N TYR A 33 3.24 15.01 -4.34
CA TYR A 33 4.65 15.41 -4.25
C TYR A 33 5.55 14.20 -4.48
N ARG A 34 6.58 14.38 -5.29
CA ARG A 34 7.61 13.38 -5.49
C ARG A 34 8.40 13.16 -4.21
N ASN A 35 8.93 11.95 -4.04
CA ASN A 35 9.55 11.47 -2.81
C ASN A 35 10.80 12.25 -2.36
N ASP A 36 11.34 13.09 -3.20
CA ASP A 36 12.50 13.97 -2.94
C ASP A 36 12.14 15.46 -3.08
N LYS A 37 10.85 15.80 -3.23
CA LYS A 37 10.37 17.18 -3.49
C LYS A 37 9.43 17.71 -2.40
N ILE A 38 9.34 17.06 -1.27
CA ILE A 38 8.60 17.54 -0.10
C ILE A 38 9.48 17.39 1.13
N ALA A 39 9.49 18.40 1.99
CA ALA A 39 10.17 18.29 3.28
C ALA A 39 9.41 17.30 4.18
N LEU A 40 10.15 16.46 4.93
CA LEU A 40 9.55 15.47 5.81
C LEU A 40 8.57 16.11 6.81
N GLU A 41 8.91 17.28 7.36
CA GLU A 41 8.01 18.05 8.25
C GLU A 41 6.71 18.47 7.59
N ALA A 42 6.71 18.76 6.31
CA ALA A 42 5.51 19.22 5.59
C ALA A 42 4.45 18.12 5.48
N VAL A 43 4.83 16.86 5.58
CA VAL A 43 3.91 15.72 5.59
C VAL A 43 2.96 15.76 6.79
N LYS A 44 3.35 16.41 7.87
CA LYS A 44 2.52 16.60 9.07
C LYS A 44 1.17 17.25 8.81
N ALA A 45 1.06 18.05 7.74
CA ALA A 45 -0.18 18.74 7.36
C ALA A 45 -1.27 17.79 6.81
N TYR A 46 -0.93 16.56 6.50
CA TYR A 46 -1.85 15.59 5.90
C TYR A 46 -2.39 14.59 6.92
N ASP A 47 -3.62 14.13 6.68
CA ASP A 47 -4.28 13.13 7.53
C ASP A 47 -4.09 11.73 6.97
N LYS A 48 -4.14 11.60 5.66
CA LYS A 48 -4.00 10.34 4.92
C LYS A 48 -2.92 10.44 3.87
N ILE A 49 -2.13 9.37 3.74
CA ILE A 49 -0.99 9.32 2.84
C ILE A 49 -1.04 8.04 2.02
N ILE A 50 -0.99 8.17 0.70
CA ILE A 50 -0.77 7.04 -0.20
C ILE A 50 0.68 7.06 -0.65
N LEU A 51 1.38 5.97 -0.44
CA LEU A 51 2.74 5.75 -0.95
C LEU A 51 2.62 5.03 -2.28
N SER A 52 2.94 5.70 -3.38
CA SER A 52 2.74 5.19 -4.73
C SER A 52 3.64 4.00 -5.07
N PRO A 53 3.32 3.24 -6.13
CA PRO A 53 4.31 2.39 -6.78
C PRO A 53 5.55 3.19 -7.19
N GLY A 54 6.60 2.50 -7.58
CA GLY A 54 7.80 3.13 -8.09
C GLY A 54 8.85 2.11 -8.52
N PRO A 55 9.90 2.56 -9.22
CA PRO A 55 11.00 1.70 -9.64
C PRO A 55 11.95 1.38 -8.49
N GLY A 56 12.74 0.34 -8.67
CA GLY A 56 13.81 -0.03 -7.75
C GLY A 56 13.31 -0.63 -6.43
N ILE A 57 14.01 -0.32 -5.37
CA ILE A 57 13.74 -0.78 -4.02
C ILE A 57 13.52 0.40 -3.07
N PRO A 58 12.87 0.20 -1.90
CA PRO A 58 12.52 1.32 -1.01
C PRO A 58 13.68 2.20 -0.56
N SER A 59 14.87 1.63 -0.35
CA SER A 59 16.06 2.39 0.08
C SER A 59 16.55 3.40 -0.94
N GLU A 60 16.16 3.25 -2.21
CA GLU A 60 16.51 4.15 -3.31
C GLU A 60 15.44 5.22 -3.58
N ALA A 61 14.37 5.23 -2.80
CA ALA A 61 13.17 6.04 -3.06
C ALA A 61 13.08 7.28 -2.17
N GLY A 62 14.12 8.09 -2.14
CA GLY A 62 14.13 9.37 -1.44
C GLY A 62 13.71 9.26 0.03
N LEU A 63 12.67 9.99 0.41
CA LEU A 63 12.16 10.03 1.79
C LEU A 63 11.12 8.94 2.12
N LEU A 64 10.97 7.91 1.29
CA LEU A 64 9.92 6.90 1.47
C LEU A 64 10.03 6.19 2.84
N LEU A 65 11.17 5.61 3.17
CA LEU A 65 11.38 4.94 4.46
C LEU A 65 11.34 5.93 5.66
N PRO A 66 12.00 7.09 5.61
CA PRO A 66 11.88 8.10 6.65
C PRO A 66 10.44 8.54 6.94
N LEU A 67 9.62 8.71 5.90
CA LEU A 67 8.21 9.10 6.05
C LEU A 67 7.44 8.06 6.85
N ILE A 68 7.58 6.79 6.53
CA ILE A 68 6.89 5.71 7.25
C ILE A 68 7.31 5.71 8.71
N LYS A 69 8.60 5.78 8.99
CA LYS A 69 9.13 5.76 10.35
C LYS A 69 8.65 6.94 11.20
N GLU A 70 8.54 8.13 10.60
CA GLU A 70 8.10 9.33 11.30
C GLU A 70 6.59 9.35 11.54
N TYR A 71 5.79 8.92 10.57
CA TYR A 71 4.35 9.16 10.56
C TYR A 71 3.46 7.93 10.75
N ALA A 72 4.01 6.74 10.83
CA ALA A 72 3.23 5.50 10.98
C ALA A 72 2.29 5.53 12.18
N ALA A 73 2.74 6.08 13.32
CA ALA A 73 1.95 6.11 14.55
C ALA A 73 0.82 7.15 14.55
N THR A 74 0.86 8.13 13.64
CA THR A 74 -0.04 9.31 13.72
C THR A 74 -0.88 9.54 12.47
N LYS A 75 -0.53 8.93 11.34
CA LYS A 75 -1.22 9.12 10.06
C LYS A 75 -1.80 7.81 9.53
N SER A 76 -2.86 7.93 8.73
CA SER A 76 -3.39 6.80 7.96
C SER A 76 -2.55 6.63 6.69
N ILE A 77 -1.89 5.49 6.53
CA ILE A 77 -0.96 5.23 5.43
C ILE A 77 -1.39 3.99 4.65
N LEU A 78 -1.47 4.14 3.34
CA LEU A 78 -1.65 3.05 2.39
C LEU A 78 -0.45 2.97 1.47
N GLY A 79 0.30 1.87 1.51
CA GLY A 79 1.40 1.60 0.60
C GLY A 79 0.97 0.74 -0.58
N VAL A 80 1.32 1.15 -1.80
CA VAL A 80 1.03 0.41 -3.03
C VAL A 80 2.32 -0.03 -3.68
N CYS A 81 2.47 -1.33 -3.93
CA CYS A 81 3.62 -1.96 -4.55
C CYS A 81 4.94 -1.59 -3.83
N LEU A 82 5.72 -0.65 -4.34
CA LEU A 82 6.94 -0.16 -3.66
C LEU A 82 6.62 0.38 -2.26
N GLY A 83 5.52 1.11 -2.10
CA GLY A 83 5.07 1.62 -0.81
C GLY A 83 4.75 0.50 0.19
N HIS A 84 4.13 -0.58 -0.26
CA HIS A 84 3.88 -1.79 0.53
C HIS A 84 5.20 -2.45 0.97
N GLN A 85 6.15 -2.60 0.05
CA GLN A 85 7.47 -3.15 0.34
C GLN A 85 8.22 -2.29 1.36
N ALA A 86 8.10 -0.98 1.24
CA ALA A 86 8.69 -0.03 2.18
C ALA A 86 8.11 -0.18 3.59
N ILE A 87 6.81 -0.43 3.73
CA ILE A 87 6.19 -0.71 5.03
C ILE A 87 6.81 -1.96 5.64
N GLY A 88 6.94 -3.03 4.86
CA GLY A 88 7.60 -4.26 5.33
C GLY A 88 9.00 -4.00 5.86
N GLU A 89 9.83 -3.27 5.11
CA GLU A 89 11.20 -2.94 5.53
C GLU A 89 11.25 -1.97 6.71
N ALA A 90 10.37 -0.97 6.76
CA ALA A 90 10.36 0.04 7.82
C ALA A 90 10.13 -0.59 9.21
N PHE A 91 9.42 -1.71 9.28
CA PHE A 91 9.18 -2.45 10.51
C PHE A 91 10.15 -3.64 10.72
N GLY A 92 11.21 -3.71 9.92
CA GLY A 92 12.30 -4.67 10.13
C GLY A 92 12.24 -5.92 9.25
N GLY A 93 11.31 -5.99 8.31
CA GLY A 93 11.24 -7.07 7.32
C GLY A 93 12.29 -6.95 6.23
N THR A 94 12.36 -7.96 5.38
CA THR A 94 13.27 -8.03 4.23
C THR A 94 12.48 -8.27 2.95
N LEU A 95 13.12 -7.96 1.81
CA LEU A 95 12.56 -8.22 0.47
C LEU A 95 13.28 -9.37 -0.20
N THR A 96 12.54 -10.13 -0.98
CA THR A 96 13.08 -11.20 -1.85
C THR A 96 12.82 -10.85 -3.31
N ASN A 97 13.86 -10.93 -4.13
CA ASN A 97 13.71 -10.79 -5.58
C ASN A 97 13.33 -12.13 -6.19
N LEU A 98 12.15 -12.18 -6.80
CA LEU A 98 11.64 -13.39 -7.43
C LEU A 98 12.32 -13.64 -8.78
N SER A 99 12.45 -14.90 -9.17
CA SER A 99 12.91 -15.27 -10.51
C SER A 99 11.90 -14.90 -11.59
N THR A 100 10.62 -14.79 -11.24
CA THR A 100 9.55 -14.36 -12.13
C THR A 100 9.31 -12.86 -11.99
N VAL A 101 9.28 -12.17 -13.12
CA VAL A 101 8.87 -10.76 -13.19
C VAL A 101 7.40 -10.72 -13.61
N TYR A 102 6.56 -10.16 -12.75
CA TYR A 102 5.16 -9.88 -13.09
C TYR A 102 5.09 -8.52 -13.75
N HIS A 103 4.56 -8.46 -14.95
CA HIS A 103 4.47 -7.21 -15.72
C HIS A 103 3.11 -7.11 -16.41
N GLY A 104 2.14 -6.51 -15.71
CA GLY A 104 0.79 -6.35 -16.24
C GLY A 104 0.03 -7.67 -16.37
N ILE A 105 0.06 -8.48 -15.32
CA ILE A 105 -0.60 -9.78 -15.29
C ILE A 105 -1.67 -9.79 -14.19
N ALA A 106 -2.90 -10.22 -14.56
CA ALA A 106 -3.97 -10.47 -13.60
C ALA A 106 -3.79 -11.85 -12.98
N MET A 107 -3.75 -11.91 -11.66
CA MET A 107 -3.59 -13.15 -10.91
C MET A 107 -4.50 -13.17 -9.69
N PRO A 108 -4.93 -14.38 -9.26
CA PRO A 108 -5.76 -14.52 -8.08
C PRO A 108 -5.05 -14.09 -6.80
N LEU A 109 -5.80 -13.42 -5.94
CA LEU A 109 -5.42 -13.08 -4.59
C LEU A 109 -6.37 -13.80 -3.63
N ASN A 110 -5.85 -14.32 -2.54
CA ASN A 110 -6.61 -14.97 -1.47
C ASN A 110 -6.54 -14.08 -0.22
N VAL A 111 -7.68 -13.53 0.17
CA VAL A 111 -7.81 -12.78 1.42
C VAL A 111 -7.76 -13.76 2.58
N LYS A 112 -6.92 -13.49 3.57
CA LYS A 112 -6.89 -14.30 4.78
C LYS A 112 -8.07 -13.95 5.67
N SER A 113 -8.80 -14.97 6.13
CA SER A 113 -9.88 -14.79 7.08
C SER A 113 -9.34 -14.14 8.35
N GLN A 114 -10.03 -13.11 8.79
CA GLN A 114 -9.55 -12.24 9.84
C GLN A 114 -9.81 -12.84 11.24
N HIS A 115 -8.92 -13.69 11.68
CA HIS A 115 -8.67 -13.82 13.11
C HIS A 115 -7.64 -12.78 13.50
N SER A 116 -8.07 -11.52 13.45
CA SER A 116 -7.20 -10.39 13.72
C SER A 116 -6.93 -10.29 15.22
N THR A 117 -5.67 -10.35 15.58
CA THR A 117 -5.19 -9.87 16.87
C THR A 117 -5.07 -8.34 16.91
N SER A 118 -5.39 -7.67 15.79
CA SER A 118 -5.28 -6.21 15.69
C SER A 118 -6.47 -5.52 16.33
N ASN A 119 -6.20 -4.46 17.09
CA ASN A 119 -7.21 -3.58 17.66
C ASN A 119 -7.82 -2.62 16.63
N ILE A 120 -7.40 -2.71 15.35
CA ILE A 120 -7.84 -1.83 14.27
C ILE A 120 -8.98 -2.50 13.52
N GLN A 121 -10.14 -1.84 13.52
CA GLN A 121 -11.36 -2.34 12.85
C GLN A 121 -11.35 -2.13 11.33
N HIS A 122 -10.26 -1.57 10.77
CA HIS A 122 -10.20 -1.17 9.38
C HIS A 122 -9.77 -2.32 8.48
N ASN A 123 -10.60 -2.64 7.49
CA ASN A 123 -10.38 -3.75 6.58
C ASN A 123 -10.49 -3.29 5.13
N LEU A 124 -9.39 -3.30 4.40
CA LEU A 124 -9.37 -2.98 2.98
C LEU A 124 -10.28 -3.87 2.14
N PHE A 125 -10.49 -5.09 2.58
CA PHE A 125 -11.24 -6.11 1.82
C PHE A 125 -12.68 -6.29 2.32
N ALA A 126 -13.18 -5.37 3.14
CA ALA A 126 -14.55 -5.42 3.64
C ALA A 126 -15.56 -5.46 2.49
N GLY A 127 -16.48 -6.42 2.53
CA GLY A 127 -17.52 -6.59 1.50
C GLY A 127 -17.04 -7.18 0.19
N LEU A 128 -15.77 -7.58 0.07
CA LEU A 128 -15.21 -8.20 -1.13
C LEU A 128 -15.21 -9.72 -1.02
N PRO A 129 -15.17 -10.44 -2.17
CA PRO A 129 -14.94 -11.89 -2.15
C PRO A 129 -13.62 -12.25 -1.48
N GLU A 130 -13.53 -13.47 -0.92
CA GLU A 130 -12.28 -13.96 -0.34
C GLU A 130 -11.20 -14.25 -1.40
N ARG A 131 -11.61 -14.39 -2.65
CA ARG A 131 -10.72 -14.63 -3.78
C ARG A 131 -11.14 -13.75 -4.96
N PHE A 132 -10.19 -12.97 -5.50
CA PHE A 132 -10.42 -12.14 -6.68
C PHE A 132 -9.11 -11.84 -7.39
N GLU A 133 -9.18 -11.37 -8.63
CA GLU A 133 -8.01 -11.04 -9.43
C GLU A 133 -7.47 -9.66 -9.13
N VAL A 134 -6.13 -9.54 -9.18
CA VAL A 134 -5.40 -8.29 -9.01
C VAL A 134 -4.30 -8.16 -10.06
N GLY A 135 -4.04 -6.92 -10.49
CA GLY A 135 -2.97 -6.61 -11.42
C GLY A 135 -1.62 -6.51 -10.72
N ARG A 136 -0.63 -7.22 -11.23
CA ARG A 136 0.72 -7.30 -10.66
C ARG A 136 1.76 -6.76 -11.62
N TYR A 137 2.70 -5.96 -11.07
CA TYR A 137 3.77 -5.27 -11.81
C TYR A 137 5.04 -5.22 -10.95
N HIS A 138 5.55 -6.38 -10.51
CA HIS A 138 6.69 -6.43 -9.59
C HIS A 138 7.50 -7.71 -9.75
N SER A 139 8.75 -7.66 -9.27
CA SER A 139 9.62 -8.83 -9.10
C SER A 139 10.09 -9.01 -7.66
N TRP A 140 9.86 -8.03 -6.80
CA TRP A 140 10.19 -8.11 -5.38
C TRP A 140 8.93 -8.33 -4.54
N VAL A 141 9.07 -9.08 -3.45
CA VAL A 141 8.02 -9.29 -2.45
C VAL A 141 8.61 -9.13 -1.05
N VAL A 142 7.75 -8.81 -0.08
CA VAL A 142 8.12 -8.88 1.34
C VAL A 142 8.30 -10.35 1.72
N ASP A 143 9.44 -10.70 2.32
CA ASP A 143 9.76 -12.07 2.69
C ASP A 143 8.96 -12.50 3.93
N LYS A 144 8.45 -13.71 3.92
CA LYS A 144 7.84 -14.34 5.10
C LYS A 144 8.86 -14.65 6.18
N LYS A 145 10.09 -14.99 5.78
CA LYS A 145 11.18 -15.26 6.70
C LYS A 145 11.59 -13.94 7.39
N GLY A 146 11.51 -13.94 8.71
CA GLY A 146 11.79 -12.72 9.49
C GLY A 146 10.71 -11.66 9.36
N PHE A 147 9.48 -12.04 8.98
CA PHE A 147 8.36 -11.09 8.88
C PHE A 147 8.13 -10.40 10.23
N PRO A 148 7.96 -9.05 10.23
CA PRO A 148 7.84 -8.28 11.46
C PRO A 148 6.66 -8.73 12.33
N ALA A 149 6.89 -8.87 13.63
CA ALA A 149 5.84 -9.27 14.58
C ALA A 149 4.72 -8.22 14.71
N GLU A 150 5.01 -6.96 14.40
CA GLU A 150 4.06 -5.86 14.46
C GLU A 150 3.07 -5.84 13.29
N LEU A 151 3.34 -6.64 12.25
CA LEU A 151 2.52 -6.71 11.05
C LEU A 151 1.74 -8.02 10.97
N ASP A 152 0.55 -7.96 10.35
CA ASP A 152 -0.23 -9.13 9.93
C ASP A 152 -0.20 -9.24 8.41
N ILE A 153 -0.13 -10.47 7.91
CA ILE A 153 -0.35 -10.78 6.49
C ILE A 153 -1.86 -10.89 6.27
N THR A 154 -2.42 -10.05 5.40
CA THR A 154 -3.87 -9.99 5.16
C THR A 154 -4.31 -10.62 3.85
N ALA A 155 -3.41 -10.83 2.91
CA ALA A 155 -3.67 -11.56 1.67
C ALA A 155 -2.40 -12.18 1.11
N GLU A 156 -2.56 -13.28 0.39
CA GLU A 156 -1.49 -14.00 -0.29
C GLU A 156 -1.94 -14.42 -1.69
N ASP A 157 -0.99 -14.71 -2.58
CA ASP A 157 -1.28 -15.38 -3.84
C ASP A 157 -1.31 -16.92 -3.67
N ASP A 158 -1.57 -17.63 -4.76
CA ASP A 158 -1.64 -19.10 -4.74
C ASP A 158 -0.30 -19.77 -4.44
N LEU A 159 0.81 -19.07 -4.60
CA LEU A 159 2.15 -19.54 -4.26
C LEU A 159 2.57 -19.19 -2.82
N GLY A 160 1.71 -18.47 -2.09
CA GLY A 160 1.97 -18.07 -0.73
C GLY A 160 2.80 -16.79 -0.60
N TYR A 161 2.99 -16.03 -1.67
CA TYR A 161 3.62 -14.71 -1.57
C TYR A 161 2.69 -13.70 -0.93
N ILE A 162 3.26 -12.82 -0.11
CA ILE A 162 2.51 -11.77 0.59
C ILE A 162 1.99 -10.76 -0.44
N MET A 163 0.67 -10.58 -0.48
CA MET A 163 0.00 -9.64 -1.38
C MET A 163 -0.62 -8.45 -0.64
N ALA A 164 -0.81 -8.54 0.67
CA ALA A 164 -1.25 -7.44 1.50
C ALA A 164 -0.80 -7.65 2.95
N LEU A 165 -0.58 -6.54 3.63
CA LEU A 165 -0.20 -6.52 5.05
C LEU A 165 -0.84 -5.34 5.76
N ARG A 166 -0.88 -5.39 7.08
CA ARG A 166 -1.30 -4.26 7.93
C ARG A 166 -0.53 -4.26 9.24
N HIS A 167 -0.39 -3.08 9.84
CA HIS A 167 0.10 -2.95 11.20
C HIS A 167 -0.97 -3.36 12.21
N LYS A 168 -0.58 -3.99 13.30
CA LYS A 168 -1.51 -4.48 14.33
C LYS A 168 -2.10 -3.35 15.18
N GLN A 169 -1.41 -2.21 15.30
CA GLN A 169 -1.80 -1.08 16.15
C GLN A 169 -2.02 0.22 15.37
N TYR A 170 -1.18 0.49 14.38
CA TYR A 170 -1.23 1.73 13.58
C TYR A 170 -2.12 1.56 12.37
N ASP A 171 -2.71 2.66 11.90
CA ASP A 171 -3.47 2.68 10.64
C ASP A 171 -2.52 2.71 9.44
N VAL A 172 -1.78 1.63 9.27
CA VAL A 172 -0.80 1.43 8.21
C VAL A 172 -1.09 0.11 7.51
N GLN A 173 -1.35 0.18 6.21
CA GLN A 173 -1.69 -0.98 5.39
C GLN A 173 -0.93 -0.94 4.06
N GLY A 174 -0.68 -2.09 3.48
CA GLY A 174 0.00 -2.20 2.20
C GLY A 174 -0.61 -3.27 1.31
N VAL A 175 -0.58 -3.01 0.01
CA VAL A 175 -0.97 -3.96 -1.04
C VAL A 175 0.16 -4.06 -2.06
N GLN A 176 0.54 -5.30 -2.42
CA GLN A 176 1.60 -5.54 -3.41
C GLN A 176 1.12 -5.30 -4.84
N PHE A 177 -0.15 -5.44 -5.07
CA PHE A 177 -0.80 -5.23 -6.36
C PHE A 177 -1.18 -3.77 -6.59
N HIS A 178 -1.66 -3.48 -7.79
CA HIS A 178 -2.05 -2.14 -8.22
C HIS A 178 -3.59 -1.98 -8.22
N PRO A 179 -4.19 -1.36 -7.20
CA PRO A 179 -5.65 -1.16 -7.17
C PRO A 179 -6.15 -0.20 -8.25
N GLU A 180 -5.27 0.66 -8.78
CA GLU A 180 -5.58 1.61 -9.86
C GLU A 180 -5.60 0.96 -11.25
N SER A 181 -5.08 -0.26 -11.37
CA SER A 181 -5.00 -0.97 -12.65
C SER A 181 -6.37 -1.48 -13.09
N VAL A 182 -6.62 -1.45 -14.40
CA VAL A 182 -7.79 -2.10 -15.01
C VAL A 182 -7.83 -3.62 -14.77
N LEU A 183 -6.68 -4.21 -14.44
CA LEU A 183 -6.55 -5.63 -14.11
C LEU A 183 -6.99 -5.97 -12.67
N THR A 184 -7.34 -4.97 -11.88
CA THR A 184 -7.86 -5.12 -10.51
C THR A 184 -9.31 -4.65 -10.45
N PRO A 185 -10.29 -5.51 -10.78
CA PRO A 185 -11.71 -5.11 -10.81
C PRO A 185 -12.23 -4.56 -9.47
N GLN A 186 -11.70 -5.05 -8.34
CA GLN A 186 -12.10 -4.62 -7.00
C GLN A 186 -11.29 -3.40 -6.49
N GLY A 187 -10.44 -2.81 -7.32
CA GLY A 187 -9.52 -1.74 -6.91
C GLY A 187 -10.22 -0.52 -6.32
N GLU A 188 -11.28 -0.05 -6.94
CA GLU A 188 -12.06 1.10 -6.44
C GLU A 188 -12.67 0.79 -5.06
N ALA A 189 -13.21 -0.41 -4.85
CA ALA A 189 -13.78 -0.82 -3.57
C ALA A 189 -12.72 -0.84 -2.46
N ILE A 190 -11.51 -1.29 -2.77
CA ILE A 190 -10.38 -1.30 -1.84
C ILE A 190 -10.02 0.12 -1.41
N ILE A 191 -9.89 1.03 -2.36
CA ILE A 191 -9.57 2.44 -2.07
C ILE A 191 -10.73 3.10 -1.29
N ARG A 192 -11.99 2.83 -1.64
CA ARG A 192 -13.15 3.31 -0.87
C ARG A 192 -13.11 2.82 0.57
N ASN A 193 -12.76 1.56 0.79
CA ASN A 193 -12.65 1.00 2.14
C ASN A 193 -11.57 1.72 2.95
N TRP A 194 -10.43 2.02 2.35
CA TRP A 194 -9.37 2.78 3.01
C TRP A 194 -9.80 4.23 3.33
N LEU A 195 -10.49 4.89 2.42
CA LEU A 195 -10.92 6.28 2.57
C LEU A 195 -12.02 6.47 3.64
N LYS A 196 -12.77 5.43 3.97
CA LYS A 196 -13.80 5.45 5.03
C LYS A 196 -13.25 5.36 6.44
N GLN A 197 -11.98 5.07 6.59
CA GLN A 197 -11.33 4.81 7.88
C GLN A 197 -10.92 6.11 8.59
#